data_6e9d3a1f8912854c1d7a879408061cf7
#
_entry.id   6e9d3a1f8912854c1d7a879408061cf7
#
_cell.length_a   1.000
_cell.length_b   1.000
_cell.length_c   1.000
_cell.angle_alpha   90.00
_cell.angle_beta   90.00
_cell.angle_gamma   90.00
#
_symmetry.space_group_name_H-M   'P 1'
#
loop_
_entity.id
_entity.type
_entity.pdbx_description
1 polymer ?
#
loop_
_entity_poly.entity_id
_entity_poly.type
_entity_poly.pdbx_seq_one_letter_code
_entity_poly.pdbx_strand_id
1 'polypeptide(L)'
;MSTYATHESSENYLESILVLAMSQQVVRSIDIANLLGFSKPSVSVAMKHLREEGMITVDGNGYIALTEAGMAAAKATYEKHVVLTNMLVRLGVSAYTAGQDACRIEHVLSPETFEKIKEHYLKQPGIEDSAEYQKLQTIRNFVQTVPGRQD
;
A
#
# COMPACT_ATOMS: atom_id res chain seq x y z
N MET A 1 19.02 15.15 2.69
CA MET A 1 17.78 14.38 2.47
C MET A 1 17.30 13.83 3.79
N SER A 2 16.08 14.10 4.15
CA SER A 2 15.52 13.60 5.39
C SER A 2 15.26 12.08 5.29
N THR A 3 15.48 11.36 6.38
CA THR A 3 15.18 9.93 6.52
C THR A 3 13.72 9.63 6.21
N TYR A 4 12.85 10.60 6.40
CA TYR A 4 11.42 10.50 6.11
C TYR A 4 11.10 10.28 4.62
N ALA A 5 11.78 10.99 3.72
CA ALA A 5 11.53 10.87 2.28
C ALA A 5 11.83 9.46 1.73
N THR A 6 12.92 8.85 2.21
CA THR A 6 13.29 7.49 1.81
C THR A 6 12.29 6.46 2.33
N HIS A 7 11.82 6.63 3.57
CA HIS A 7 10.85 5.73 4.18
C HIS A 7 9.49 5.82 3.50
N GLU A 8 9.02 7.04 3.21
CA GLU A 8 7.78 7.27 2.44
C GLU A 8 7.84 6.61 1.07
N SER A 9 8.95 6.76 0.35
CA SER A 9 9.14 6.14 -0.97
C SER A 9 9.02 4.62 -0.90
N SER A 10 9.65 3.98 0.09
CA SER A 10 9.57 2.53 0.29
C SER A 10 8.14 2.07 0.55
N GLU A 11 7.40 2.76 1.42
CA GLU A 11 6.00 2.46 1.71
C GLU A 11 5.12 2.62 0.47
N ASN A 12 5.30 3.69 -0.31
CA ASN A 12 4.56 3.93 -1.54
C ASN A 12 4.80 2.81 -2.57
N TYR A 13 6.04 2.37 -2.72
CA TYR A 13 6.37 1.29 -3.64
C TYR A 13 5.75 -0.03 -3.21
N LEU A 14 5.83 -0.37 -1.92
CA LEU A 14 5.23 -1.60 -1.39
C LEU A 14 3.70 -1.60 -1.55
N GLU A 15 3.04 -0.50 -1.25
CA GLU A 15 1.60 -0.32 -1.46
C GLU A 15 1.24 -0.49 -2.93
N SER A 16 2.01 0.10 -3.84
CA SER A 16 1.79 0.00 -5.29
C SER A 16 1.91 -1.43 -5.79
N ILE A 17 2.88 -2.18 -5.30
CA ILE A 17 3.03 -3.60 -5.63
C ILE A 17 1.81 -4.39 -5.16
N LEU A 18 1.33 -4.13 -3.95
CA LEU A 18 0.12 -4.78 -3.43
C LEU A 18 -1.10 -4.48 -4.31
N VAL A 19 -1.35 -3.22 -4.64
CA VAL A 19 -2.48 -2.80 -5.49
C VAL A 19 -2.41 -3.49 -6.86
N LEU A 20 -1.24 -3.51 -7.48
CA LEU A 20 -1.05 -4.18 -8.77
C LEU A 20 -1.24 -5.69 -8.67
N ALA A 21 -0.71 -6.32 -7.62
CA ALA A 21 -0.85 -7.76 -7.41
C ALA A 21 -2.32 -8.19 -7.20
N MET A 22 -3.15 -7.31 -6.66
CA MET A 22 -4.59 -7.56 -6.50
C MET A 22 -5.35 -7.51 -7.81
N SER A 23 -4.85 -6.80 -8.82
CA SER A 23 -5.53 -6.56 -10.09
C SER A 23 -4.95 -7.31 -11.29
N GLN A 24 -3.76 -7.86 -11.18
CA GLN A 24 -3.10 -8.58 -12.27
C GLN A 24 -2.26 -9.76 -11.76
N GLN A 25 -1.98 -10.73 -12.62
CA GLN A 25 -1.29 -11.96 -12.23
C GLN A 25 0.18 -11.75 -11.91
N VAL A 26 0.85 -10.88 -12.64
CA VAL A 26 2.28 -10.60 -12.47
C VAL A 26 2.52 -9.10 -12.40
N VAL A 27 3.50 -8.70 -11.60
CA VAL A 27 3.90 -7.29 -11.43
C VAL A 27 5.34 -7.14 -11.90
N ARG A 28 5.59 -6.13 -12.73
CA ARG A 28 6.91 -5.76 -13.21
C ARG A 28 7.22 -4.31 -12.87
N SER A 29 8.49 -3.94 -12.92
CA SER A 29 8.93 -2.55 -12.67
C SER A 29 8.21 -1.53 -13.55
N ILE A 30 7.91 -1.87 -14.81
CA ILE A 30 7.19 -0.98 -15.72
C ILE A 30 5.77 -0.67 -15.24
N ASP A 31 5.11 -1.65 -14.63
CA ASP A 31 3.75 -1.45 -14.09
C ASP A 31 3.76 -0.44 -12.94
N ILE A 32 4.78 -0.51 -12.10
CA ILE A 32 4.98 0.42 -10.98
C ILE A 32 5.28 1.82 -11.50
N ALA A 33 6.18 1.93 -12.48
CA ALA A 33 6.54 3.21 -13.12
C ALA A 33 5.31 3.89 -13.72
N ASN A 34 4.46 3.14 -14.41
CA ASN A 34 3.23 3.65 -15.00
C ASN A 34 2.21 4.07 -13.95
N LEU A 35 2.05 3.28 -12.89
CA LEU A 35 1.10 3.59 -11.81
C LEU A 35 1.48 4.85 -11.04
N LEU A 36 2.75 5.01 -10.71
CA LEU A 36 3.24 6.11 -9.88
C LEU A 36 3.67 7.34 -10.69
N GLY A 37 3.84 7.21 -11.99
CA GLY A 37 4.34 8.29 -12.83
C GLY A 37 5.82 8.58 -12.61
N PHE A 38 6.59 7.61 -12.14
CA PHE A 38 8.03 7.74 -11.90
C PHE A 38 8.85 7.20 -13.08
N SER A 39 10.09 7.66 -13.20
CA SER A 39 10.99 7.18 -14.24
C SER A 39 11.40 5.73 -14.00
N LYS A 40 11.66 5.00 -15.10
CA LYS A 40 12.15 3.62 -15.02
C LYS A 40 13.43 3.47 -14.20
N PRO A 41 14.46 4.34 -14.35
CA PRO A 41 15.65 4.25 -13.51
C PRO A 41 15.36 4.43 -12.03
N SER A 42 14.49 5.34 -11.65
CA SER A 42 14.10 5.55 -10.23
C SER A 42 13.43 4.31 -9.66
N VAL A 43 12.52 3.69 -10.40
CA VAL A 43 11.84 2.46 -10.00
C VAL A 43 12.82 1.30 -9.88
N SER A 44 13.76 1.16 -10.83
CA SER A 44 14.78 0.11 -10.78
C SER A 44 15.66 0.21 -9.54
N VAL A 45 16.08 1.41 -9.17
CA VAL A 45 16.86 1.65 -7.95
C VAL A 45 16.04 1.29 -6.70
N ALA A 46 14.79 1.71 -6.64
CA ALA A 46 13.90 1.40 -5.52
C ALA A 46 13.67 -0.10 -5.39
N MET A 47 13.44 -0.81 -6.48
CA MET A 47 13.25 -2.27 -6.46
C MET A 47 14.50 -3.01 -5.99
N LYS A 48 15.67 -2.54 -6.39
CA LYS A 48 16.93 -3.08 -5.89
C LYS A 48 17.05 -2.95 -4.36
N HIS A 49 16.74 -1.76 -3.82
CA HIS A 49 16.76 -1.53 -2.38
C HIS A 49 15.75 -2.40 -1.63
N LEU A 50 14.52 -2.50 -2.12
CA LEU A 50 13.50 -3.34 -1.49
C LEU A 50 13.87 -4.82 -1.50
N ARG A 51 14.52 -5.28 -2.57
CA ARG A 51 15.02 -6.66 -2.65
C ARG A 51 16.15 -6.90 -1.65
N GLU A 52 17.08 -5.97 -1.53
CA GLU A 52 18.18 -6.04 -0.56
C GLU A 52 17.67 -6.03 0.89
N GLU A 53 16.60 -5.28 1.15
CA GLU A 53 15.94 -5.23 2.46
C GLU A 53 15.07 -6.46 2.77
N GLY A 54 14.89 -7.36 1.82
CA GLY A 54 14.07 -8.56 1.99
C GLY A 54 12.56 -8.31 1.95
N MET A 55 12.13 -7.22 1.35
CA MET A 55 10.71 -6.85 1.24
C MET A 55 10.06 -7.41 -0.03
N ILE A 56 10.84 -7.65 -1.07
CA ILE A 56 10.38 -8.22 -2.34
C ILE A 56 11.34 -9.28 -2.84
N THR A 57 10.84 -10.11 -3.74
CA THR A 57 11.64 -10.98 -4.61
C THR A 57 11.42 -10.56 -6.06
N VAL A 58 12.44 -10.78 -6.89
CA VAL A 58 12.36 -10.59 -8.33
C VAL A 58 12.88 -11.86 -8.99
N ASP A 59 12.05 -12.51 -9.81
CA ASP A 59 12.45 -13.75 -10.48
C ASP A 59 13.22 -13.50 -11.79
N GLY A 60 13.61 -14.57 -12.50
CA GLY A 60 14.34 -14.48 -13.75
C GLY A 60 13.57 -13.81 -14.90
N ASN A 61 12.25 -13.70 -14.79
CA ASN A 61 11.39 -13.01 -15.76
C ASN A 61 11.15 -11.53 -15.39
N GLY A 62 11.72 -11.07 -14.26
CA GLY A 62 11.47 -9.73 -13.77
C GLY A 62 10.14 -9.58 -13.02
N TYR A 63 9.49 -10.67 -12.64
CA TYR A 63 8.26 -10.65 -11.87
C TYR A 63 8.56 -10.35 -10.40
N ILE A 64 7.87 -9.35 -9.88
CA ILE A 64 8.05 -8.84 -8.52
C ILE A 64 6.97 -9.46 -7.61
N ALA A 65 7.39 -9.99 -6.48
CA ALA A 65 6.50 -10.49 -5.46
C ALA A 65 6.87 -9.93 -4.09
N LEU A 66 5.87 -9.63 -3.26
CA LEU A 66 6.08 -9.26 -1.88
C LEU A 66 6.48 -10.48 -1.06
N THR A 67 7.49 -10.32 -0.21
CA THR A 67 7.81 -11.29 0.84
C THR A 67 6.75 -11.18 1.95
N GLU A 68 6.80 -12.07 2.94
CA GLU A 68 5.93 -11.96 4.13
C GLU A 68 6.09 -10.59 4.80
N ALA A 69 7.32 -10.12 4.99
CA ALA A 69 7.60 -8.82 5.56
C ALA A 69 7.11 -7.67 4.68
N GLY A 70 7.31 -7.76 3.37
CA GLY A 70 6.83 -6.78 2.40
C GLY A 70 5.31 -6.71 2.34
N MET A 71 4.66 -7.86 2.38
CA MET A 71 3.19 -7.95 2.41
C MET A 71 2.61 -7.29 3.67
N ALA A 72 3.19 -7.57 4.84
CA ALA A 72 2.75 -6.96 6.09
C ALA A 72 2.89 -5.43 6.05
N ALA A 73 4.01 -4.92 5.56
CA ALA A 73 4.25 -3.49 5.42
C ALA A 73 3.29 -2.84 4.40
N ALA A 74 3.09 -3.48 3.26
CA ALA A 74 2.18 -2.99 2.22
C ALA A 74 0.73 -2.91 2.71
N LYS A 75 0.25 -3.95 3.39
CA LYS A 75 -1.10 -3.99 3.97
C LYS A 75 -1.29 -2.92 5.04
N ALA A 76 -0.31 -2.73 5.91
CA ALA A 76 -0.36 -1.70 6.94
C ALA A 76 -0.48 -0.30 6.35
N THR A 77 0.30 0.02 5.33
CA THR A 77 0.24 1.31 4.61
C THR A 77 -1.12 1.50 3.92
N TYR A 78 -1.60 0.47 3.25
CA TYR A 78 -2.87 0.55 2.53
C TYR A 78 -4.07 0.68 3.49
N GLU A 79 -4.04 0.01 4.63
CA GLU A 79 -5.05 0.17 5.69
C GLU A 79 -5.13 1.63 6.16
N LYS A 80 -3.98 2.26 6.41
CA LYS A 80 -3.92 3.69 6.77
C LYS A 80 -4.56 4.56 5.69
N HIS A 81 -4.24 4.30 4.44
CA HIS A 81 -4.80 5.05 3.32
C HIS A 81 -6.33 4.96 3.28
N VAL A 82 -6.88 3.77 3.38
CA VAL A 82 -8.34 3.55 3.34
C VAL A 82 -9.03 4.20 4.53
N VAL A 83 -8.54 3.97 5.74
CA VAL A 83 -9.14 4.54 6.96
C VAL A 83 -9.11 6.07 6.93
N LEU A 84 -7.96 6.66 6.61
CA LEU A 84 -7.81 8.12 6.58
C LEU A 84 -8.65 8.76 5.47
N THR A 85 -8.66 8.18 4.28
CA THR A 85 -9.50 8.68 3.17
C THR A 85 -10.97 8.70 3.58
N ASN A 86 -11.46 7.62 4.17
CA ASN A 86 -12.86 7.53 4.55
C ASN A 86 -13.23 8.45 5.71
N MET A 87 -12.35 8.59 6.68
CA MET A 87 -12.54 9.57 7.75
C MET A 87 -12.73 10.98 7.20
N LEU A 88 -11.88 11.38 6.26
CA LEU A 88 -11.94 12.70 5.64
C LEU A 88 -13.22 12.88 4.81
N VAL A 89 -13.60 11.88 4.03
CA VAL A 89 -14.86 11.90 3.26
C VAL A 89 -16.06 12.05 4.18
N ARG A 90 -16.09 11.32 5.30
CA ARG A 90 -17.18 11.42 6.29
C ARG A 90 -17.25 12.79 6.97
N LEU A 91 -16.11 13.49 7.06
CA LEU A 91 -16.08 14.89 7.54
C LEU A 91 -16.59 15.89 6.51
N GLY A 92 -16.82 15.48 5.28
CA GLY A 92 -17.29 16.35 4.20
C GLY A 92 -16.23 16.75 3.19
N VAL A 93 -15.01 16.20 3.30
CA VAL A 93 -13.95 16.44 2.32
C VAL A 93 -14.27 15.68 1.04
N SER A 94 -14.05 16.29 -0.13
CA SER A 94 -14.26 15.61 -1.42
C SER A 94 -13.36 14.37 -1.53
N ALA A 95 -13.83 13.35 -2.24
CA ALA A 95 -13.09 12.09 -2.39
C ALA A 95 -11.68 12.32 -2.97
N TYR A 96 -11.55 13.22 -3.94
CA TYR A 96 -10.25 13.54 -4.54
C TYR A 96 -9.29 14.14 -3.51
N THR A 97 -9.70 15.18 -2.82
CA THR A 97 -8.87 15.84 -1.79
C THR A 97 -8.56 14.90 -0.63
N ALA A 98 -9.55 14.13 -0.20
CA ALA A 98 -9.36 13.14 0.87
C ALA A 98 -8.28 12.11 0.52
N GLY A 99 -8.29 11.59 -0.70
CA GLY A 99 -7.28 10.66 -1.18
C GLY A 99 -5.87 11.29 -1.24
N GLN A 100 -5.78 12.52 -1.70
CA GLN A 100 -4.52 13.26 -1.77
C GLN A 100 -3.94 13.52 -0.38
N ASP A 101 -4.75 13.98 0.54
CA ASP A 101 -4.32 14.26 1.91
C ASP A 101 -3.97 12.98 2.67
N ALA A 102 -4.76 11.93 2.51
CA ALA A 102 -4.48 10.63 3.12
C ALA A 102 -3.12 10.08 2.68
N CYS A 103 -2.77 10.19 1.40
CA CYS A 103 -1.45 9.78 0.90
C CYS A 103 -0.28 10.48 1.60
N ARG A 104 -0.50 11.68 2.10
CA ARG A 104 0.53 12.43 2.85
C ARG A 104 0.51 12.09 4.34
N ILE A 105 -0.67 12.09 4.92
CA ILE A 105 -0.88 11.89 6.36
C ILE A 105 -0.45 10.49 6.78
N GLU A 106 -0.71 9.47 5.98
CA GLU A 106 -0.43 8.07 6.31
C GLU A 106 1.05 7.80 6.63
N HIS A 107 1.96 8.60 6.08
CA HIS A 107 3.40 8.44 6.29
C HIS A 107 3.94 9.19 7.50
N VAL A 108 3.17 10.10 8.08
CA VAL A 108 3.64 10.97 9.19
C VAL A 108 2.95 10.68 10.52
N LEU A 109 1.90 9.87 10.54
CA LEU A 109 1.21 9.50 11.77
C LEU A 109 2.03 8.50 12.59
N SER A 110 2.06 8.71 13.90
CA SER A 110 2.55 7.69 14.82
C SER A 110 1.60 6.48 14.85
N PRO A 111 2.11 5.29 15.20
CA PRO A 111 1.26 4.11 15.40
C PRO A 111 0.14 4.36 16.43
N GLU A 112 0.43 5.05 17.51
CA GLU A 112 -0.55 5.37 18.55
C GLU A 112 -1.70 6.22 18.00
N THR A 113 -1.39 7.30 17.28
CA THR A 113 -2.40 8.18 16.69
C THR A 113 -3.25 7.42 15.69
N PHE A 114 -2.63 6.63 14.82
CA PHE A 114 -3.38 5.85 13.83
C PHE A 114 -4.30 4.82 14.46
N GLU A 115 -3.85 4.09 15.48
CA GLU A 115 -4.67 3.10 16.18
C GLU A 115 -5.91 3.75 16.82
N LYS A 116 -5.78 4.94 17.37
CA LYS A 116 -6.93 5.68 17.95
C LYS A 116 -7.90 6.16 16.87
N ILE A 117 -7.40 6.63 15.74
CA ILE A 117 -8.24 6.99 14.60
C ILE A 117 -9.00 5.77 14.08
N LYS A 118 -8.31 4.64 13.91
CA LYS A 118 -8.89 3.38 13.45
C LYS A 118 -9.97 2.86 14.39
N GLU A 119 -9.72 2.86 15.71
CA GLU A 119 -10.72 2.46 16.71
C GLU A 119 -12.00 3.30 16.57
N HIS A 120 -11.84 4.62 16.44
CA HIS A 120 -12.98 5.53 16.26
C HIS A 120 -13.72 5.26 14.96
N TYR A 121 -12.99 5.07 13.87
CA TYR A 121 -13.56 4.75 12.55
C TYR A 121 -14.38 3.47 12.57
N LEU A 122 -13.87 2.41 13.18
CA LEU A 122 -14.54 1.11 13.23
C LEU A 122 -15.79 1.11 14.12
N LYS A 123 -15.95 2.09 15.00
CA LYS A 123 -17.13 2.24 15.85
C LYS A 123 -18.25 3.06 15.21
N GLN A 124 -18.05 3.59 14.00
CA GLN A 124 -19.07 4.39 13.32
C GLN A 124 -20.28 3.52 12.94
N PRO A 125 -21.52 4.02 13.13
CA PRO A 125 -22.71 3.27 12.75
C PRO A 125 -22.71 2.91 11.25
N GLY A 126 -22.99 1.65 10.93
CA GLY A 126 -23.09 1.17 9.55
C GLY A 126 -21.73 0.98 8.85
N ILE A 127 -20.63 1.05 9.57
CA ILE A 127 -19.30 0.91 8.98
C ILE A 127 -19.11 -0.46 8.32
N GLU A 128 -19.64 -1.51 8.92
CA GLU A 128 -19.51 -2.89 8.43
C GLU A 128 -20.16 -3.10 7.07
N ASP A 129 -21.18 -2.31 6.76
CA ASP A 129 -21.89 -2.36 5.46
C ASP A 129 -21.26 -1.44 4.41
N SER A 130 -20.25 -0.66 4.78
CA SER A 130 -19.60 0.27 3.85
C SER A 130 -18.70 -0.47 2.85
N ALA A 131 -18.61 0.05 1.63
CA ALA A 131 -17.72 -0.47 0.59
C ALA A 131 -16.26 -0.43 1.04
N GLU A 132 -15.89 0.59 1.80
CA GLU A 132 -14.55 0.79 2.34
C GLU A 132 -14.18 -0.27 3.37
N TYR A 133 -15.10 -0.64 4.25
CA TYR A 133 -14.89 -1.71 5.22
C TYR A 133 -14.68 -3.06 4.51
N GLN A 134 -15.50 -3.35 3.50
CA GLN A 134 -15.35 -4.54 2.67
C GLN A 134 -13.99 -4.56 1.97
N LYS A 135 -13.54 -3.42 1.48
CA LYS A 135 -12.20 -3.27 0.88
C LYS A 135 -11.09 -3.58 1.88
N LEU A 136 -11.20 -3.12 3.13
CA LEU A 136 -10.24 -3.46 4.20
C LEU A 136 -10.18 -4.97 4.45
N GLN A 137 -11.33 -5.65 4.47
CA GLN A 137 -11.38 -7.10 4.65
C GLN A 137 -10.74 -7.83 3.47
N THR A 138 -10.99 -7.39 2.25
CA THR A 138 -10.40 -7.94 1.04
C THR A 138 -8.88 -7.86 1.07
N ILE A 139 -8.34 -6.71 1.45
CA ILE A 139 -6.90 -6.50 1.56
C ILE A 139 -6.31 -7.38 2.66
N ARG A 140 -6.94 -7.42 3.82
CA ARG A 140 -6.49 -8.22 4.96
C ARG A 140 -6.34 -9.70 4.60
N ASN A 141 -7.26 -10.21 3.80
CA ASN A 141 -7.32 -11.62 3.40
C ASN A 141 -6.54 -11.92 2.11
N PHE A 142 -6.00 -10.90 1.44
CA PHE A 142 -5.30 -11.08 0.17
C PHE A 142 -4.02 -11.90 0.36
N VAL A 143 -3.82 -12.86 -0.53
CA VAL A 143 -2.59 -13.67 -0.64
C VAL A 143 -2.11 -13.59 -2.09
N GLN A 144 -0.87 -13.20 -2.27
CA GLN A 144 -0.29 -13.11 -3.60
C GLN A 144 0.06 -14.51 -4.11
N THR A 145 -0.46 -14.84 -5.30
CA THR A 145 -0.08 -16.07 -6.02
C THR A 145 1.07 -15.74 -6.95
N VAL A 146 2.17 -16.47 -6.83
CA VAL A 146 3.35 -16.33 -7.71
C VAL A 146 3.35 -17.47 -8.72
N PRO A 147 3.32 -17.17 -10.04
CA PRO A 147 3.40 -18.21 -11.05
C PRO A 147 4.69 -19.05 -10.91
N GLY A 148 4.56 -20.37 -10.86
CA GLY A 148 5.70 -21.29 -10.78
C GLY A 148 6.18 -21.66 -9.37
N ARG A 149 5.62 -21.07 -8.32
CA ARG A 149 5.80 -21.60 -6.96
C ARG A 149 4.81 -22.73 -6.75
N GLN A 150 5.32 -23.95 -6.69
CA GLN A 150 4.57 -25.06 -6.12
C GLN A 150 4.73 -24.96 -4.60
N ASP A 151 3.63 -24.78 -3.93
CA ASP A 151 3.58 -24.87 -2.45
C ASP A 151 3.93 -26.28 -1.99
#